data_33829c088d358ff53913bf88ef5eddfa
#
_entry.id   33829c088d358ff53913bf88ef5eddfa
#
_cell.length_a   1.000
_cell.length_b   1.000
_cell.length_c   1.000
_cell.angle_alpha   90.00
_cell.angle_beta   90.00
_cell.angle_gamma   90.00
#
_symmetry.space_group_name_H-M   'P 1'
#
loop_
_entity.id
_entity.type
_entity.pdbx_description
1 polymer ?
#
loop_
_entity_poly.entity_id
_entity_poly.type
_entity_poly.pdbx_seq_one_letter_code
_entity_poly.pdbx_strand_id
1 'polypeptide(L)'
;DLDYYQRKVRESEQIIERLSAASEETIELSADAFSLLIQLKQDPVRTNLTKPEWAELLRITDLLFNNFLTELKEKSGITRHEEEICCLIKWNFPRKDQMAVFNNTTDALTKSKSRLKKRLQLDEKTDLDQFIRLY
;
A
#
# COMPACT_ATOMS: atom_id res chain seq x y z
N ASP A 1 11.56 9.68 -20.53
CA ASP A 1 10.31 10.30 -20.96
C ASP A 1 10.01 11.52 -20.09
N LEU A 2 9.80 12.68 -20.72
CA LEU A 2 9.58 13.96 -20.07
C LEU A 2 8.33 13.92 -19.18
N ASP A 3 7.25 13.30 -19.65
CA ASP A 3 5.99 13.19 -18.90
C ASP A 3 6.16 12.38 -17.61
N TYR A 4 6.98 11.32 -17.66
CA TYR A 4 7.30 10.51 -16.48
C TYR A 4 8.03 11.36 -15.44
N TYR A 5 9.06 12.11 -15.83
CA TYR A 5 9.83 12.94 -14.90
C TYR A 5 8.99 14.06 -14.33
N GLN A 6 8.13 14.69 -15.13
CA GLN A 6 7.23 15.74 -14.66
C GLN A 6 6.25 15.21 -13.62
N ARG A 7 5.73 13.97 -13.82
CA ARG A 7 4.85 13.32 -12.85
C ARG A 7 5.58 13.06 -11.54
N LYS A 8 6.81 12.54 -11.60
CA LYS A 8 7.62 12.26 -10.41
C LYS A 8 7.91 13.52 -9.61
N VAL A 9 8.24 14.61 -10.28
CA VAL A 9 8.47 15.90 -9.63
C VAL A 9 7.21 16.37 -8.90
N ARG A 10 6.05 16.29 -9.55
CA ARG A 10 4.78 16.68 -8.93
C ARG A 10 4.43 15.81 -7.72
N GLU A 11 4.64 14.50 -7.81
CA GLU A 11 4.42 13.59 -6.69
C GLU A 11 5.31 13.94 -5.51
N SER A 12 6.59 14.22 -5.76
CA SER A 12 7.55 14.63 -4.73
C SER A 12 7.16 15.95 -4.07
N GLU A 13 6.73 16.93 -4.85
CA GLU A 13 6.27 18.22 -4.34
C GLU A 13 5.04 18.06 -3.45
N GLN A 14 4.09 17.21 -3.85
CA GLN A 14 2.89 16.92 -3.06
C GLN A 14 3.26 16.26 -1.73
N ILE A 15 4.19 15.33 -1.73
CA ILE A 15 4.68 14.67 -0.51
C ILE A 15 5.31 15.69 0.43
N ILE A 16 6.20 16.53 -0.08
CA ILE A 16 6.87 17.57 0.70
C ILE A 16 5.84 18.54 1.29
N GLU A 17 4.88 18.97 0.50
CA GLU A 17 3.82 19.87 0.95
C GLU A 17 3.01 19.27 2.09
N ARG A 18 2.62 18.00 1.97
CA ARG A 18 1.88 17.29 3.01
C ARG A 18 2.67 17.14 4.30
N LEU A 19 3.94 16.78 4.20
CA LEU A 19 4.82 16.64 5.35
C LEU A 19 5.04 17.98 6.04
N SER A 20 5.20 19.05 5.28
CA SER A 20 5.37 20.40 5.80
C SER A 20 4.14 20.90 6.54
N ALA A 21 2.95 20.50 6.12
CA ALA A 21 1.69 20.88 6.76
C ALA A 21 1.34 20.01 7.97
N ALA A 22 2.09 18.93 8.23
CA ALA A 22 1.81 17.99 9.30
C ALA A 22 2.24 18.54 10.66
N SER A 23 1.47 18.20 11.72
CA SER A 23 1.86 18.50 13.10
C SER A 23 3.03 17.61 13.54
N GLU A 24 3.73 18.00 14.63
CA GLU A 24 4.80 17.17 15.23
C GLU A 24 4.31 15.75 15.52
N GLU A 25 3.12 15.61 16.08
CA GLU A 25 2.51 14.32 16.37
C GLU A 25 2.35 13.48 15.10
N THR A 26 1.87 14.08 14.03
CA THR A 26 1.71 13.41 12.73
C THR A 26 3.06 12.99 12.16
N ILE A 27 4.10 13.82 12.33
CA ILE A 27 5.46 13.50 11.88
C ILE A 27 6.00 12.29 12.65
N GLU A 28 5.81 12.24 13.97
CA GLU A 28 6.23 11.11 14.80
C GLU A 28 5.52 9.81 14.39
N LEU A 29 4.21 9.86 14.21
CA LEU A 29 3.43 8.70 13.75
C LEU A 29 3.89 8.23 12.39
N SER A 30 4.23 9.16 11.50
CA SER A 30 4.75 8.81 10.17
C SER A 30 6.13 8.16 10.26
N ALA A 31 7.00 8.62 11.15
CA ALA A 31 8.31 8.02 11.39
C ALA A 31 8.17 6.59 11.89
N ASP A 32 7.24 6.34 12.82
CA ASP A 32 6.97 4.99 13.33
C ASP A 32 6.45 4.08 12.22
N ALA A 33 5.56 4.57 11.38
CA ALA A 33 5.03 3.82 10.24
C ALA A 33 6.13 3.46 9.24
N PHE A 34 7.05 4.38 8.95
CA PHE A 34 8.19 4.11 8.09
C PHE A 34 9.12 3.06 8.70
N SER A 35 9.34 3.11 10.01
CA SER A 35 10.11 2.09 10.73
C SER A 35 9.48 0.71 10.56
N LEU A 36 8.17 0.61 10.72
CA LEU A 36 7.43 -0.64 10.52
C LEU A 36 7.58 -1.15 9.08
N LEU A 37 7.49 -0.25 8.10
CA LEU A 37 7.66 -0.59 6.70
C LEU A 37 9.05 -1.15 6.41
N ILE A 38 10.10 -0.52 6.96
CA ILE A 38 11.49 -0.97 6.80
C ILE A 38 11.66 -2.35 7.41
N GLN A 39 11.17 -2.57 8.63
CA GLN A 39 11.22 -3.88 9.28
C GLN A 39 10.51 -4.95 8.44
N LEU A 40 9.35 -4.63 7.92
CA LEU A 40 8.57 -5.54 7.11
C LEU A 40 9.30 -5.91 5.82
N LYS A 41 9.98 -4.97 5.19
CA LYS A 41 10.78 -5.22 3.98
C LYS A 41 12.01 -6.05 4.26
N GLN A 42 12.67 -5.82 5.40
CA GLN A 42 13.89 -6.55 5.77
C GLN A 42 13.60 -7.98 6.20
N ASP A 43 12.50 -8.19 6.91
CA ASP A 43 12.17 -9.52 7.44
C ASP A 43 10.65 -9.75 7.41
N PRO A 44 10.09 -10.01 6.23
CA PRO A 44 8.64 -10.17 6.09
C PRO A 44 8.08 -11.40 6.81
N VAL A 45 8.90 -12.42 7.05
CA VAL A 45 8.46 -13.65 7.71
C VAL A 45 8.28 -13.45 9.21
N ARG A 46 9.22 -12.74 9.84
CA ARG A 46 9.26 -12.58 11.30
C ARG A 46 8.51 -11.37 11.81
N THR A 47 8.34 -10.37 10.95
CA THR A 47 7.62 -9.15 11.32
C THR A 47 6.14 -9.44 11.30
N ASN A 48 5.52 -9.44 12.49
CA ASN A 48 4.10 -9.72 12.64
C ASN A 48 3.40 -8.46 13.15
N LEU A 49 2.78 -7.73 12.24
CA LEU A 49 2.15 -6.46 12.57
C LEU A 49 0.84 -6.67 13.33
N THR A 50 0.65 -5.91 14.40
CA THR A 50 -0.61 -5.83 15.13
C THR A 50 -1.63 -5.03 14.33
N LYS A 51 -2.89 -5.08 14.74
CA LYS A 51 -3.95 -4.27 14.11
C LYS A 51 -3.66 -2.76 14.17
N PRO A 52 -3.23 -2.20 15.33
CA PRO A 52 -2.86 -0.78 15.38
C PRO A 52 -1.67 -0.43 14.46
N GLU A 53 -0.69 -1.33 14.37
CA GLU A 53 0.47 -1.12 13.49
C GLU A 53 0.06 -1.12 12.01
N TRP A 54 -0.81 -2.04 11.61
CA TRP A 54 -1.39 -2.03 10.26
C TRP A 54 -2.15 -0.74 9.99
N ALA A 55 -2.93 -0.25 10.98
CA ALA A 55 -3.68 1.00 10.83
C ALA A 55 -2.74 2.18 10.58
N GLU A 56 -1.62 2.25 11.27
CA GLU A 56 -0.61 3.29 11.06
C GLU A 56 0.00 3.20 9.66
N LEU A 57 0.34 1.98 9.22
CA LEU A 57 0.94 1.77 7.90
C LEU A 57 -0.04 2.14 6.78
N LEU A 58 -1.31 1.78 6.92
CA LEU A 58 -2.34 2.14 5.94
C LEU A 58 -2.56 3.65 5.90
N ARG A 59 -2.51 4.31 7.05
CA ARG A 59 -2.69 5.76 7.15
C ARG A 59 -1.55 6.51 6.47
N ILE A 60 -0.28 6.11 6.69
CA ILE A 60 0.86 6.75 6.03
C ILE A 60 0.83 6.49 4.53
N THR A 61 0.36 5.33 4.11
CA THR A 61 0.18 5.00 2.70
C THR A 61 -0.81 5.97 2.04
N ASP A 62 -1.95 6.22 2.68
CA ASP A 62 -2.92 7.20 2.19
C ASP A 62 -2.34 8.61 2.15
N LEU A 63 -1.59 8.99 3.19
CA LEU A 63 -0.98 10.32 3.25
C LEU A 63 -0.02 10.55 2.07
N LEU A 64 0.82 9.57 1.75
CA LEU A 64 1.86 9.72 0.74
C LEU A 64 1.37 9.42 -0.68
N PHE A 65 0.31 8.64 -0.84
CA PHE A 65 -0.19 8.24 -2.15
C PHE A 65 -1.57 8.81 -2.46
N ASN A 66 -1.86 10.01 -1.96
CA ASN A 66 -3.02 10.80 -2.35
C ASN A 66 -4.36 10.12 -2.02
N ASN A 67 -4.47 9.55 -0.82
CA ASN A 67 -5.68 8.88 -0.30
C ASN A 67 -6.14 7.70 -1.17
N PHE A 68 -5.19 7.00 -1.80
CA PHE A 68 -5.54 5.96 -2.75
C PHE A 68 -6.32 4.79 -2.10
N LEU A 69 -5.99 4.40 -0.86
CA LEU A 69 -6.71 3.32 -0.16
C LEU A 69 -8.12 3.76 0.20
N THR A 70 -8.28 4.97 0.72
CA THR A 70 -9.60 5.54 1.03
C THR A 70 -10.45 5.63 -0.23
N GLU A 71 -9.87 6.09 -1.33
CA GLU A 71 -10.55 6.19 -2.60
C GLU A 71 -11.02 4.83 -3.14
N LEU A 72 -10.15 3.81 -3.09
CA LEU A 72 -10.52 2.46 -3.48
C LEU A 72 -11.63 1.89 -2.61
N LYS A 73 -11.58 2.14 -1.31
CA LYS A 73 -12.59 1.67 -0.38
C LYS A 73 -13.94 2.32 -0.67
N GLU A 74 -13.97 3.61 -0.94
CA GLU A 74 -15.21 4.34 -1.28
C GLU A 74 -15.79 3.89 -2.61
N LYS A 75 -14.95 3.70 -3.62
CA LYS A 75 -15.40 3.33 -4.96
C LYS A 75 -15.76 1.86 -5.09
N SER A 76 -15.01 0.97 -4.45
CA SER A 76 -15.08 -0.48 -4.71
C SER A 76 -15.41 -1.32 -3.49
N GLY A 77 -15.47 -0.71 -2.30
CA GLY A 77 -15.83 -1.43 -1.07
C GLY A 77 -14.84 -2.51 -0.68
N ILE A 78 -13.53 -2.28 -0.88
CA ILE A 78 -12.52 -3.27 -0.55
C ILE A 78 -12.50 -3.56 0.96
N THR A 79 -12.18 -4.81 1.32
CA THR A 79 -12.08 -5.25 2.71
C THR A 79 -10.78 -4.76 3.35
N ARG A 80 -10.68 -4.86 4.67
CA ARG A 80 -9.45 -4.53 5.40
C ARG A 80 -8.25 -5.33 4.90
N HIS A 81 -8.43 -6.63 4.70
CA HIS A 81 -7.36 -7.48 4.17
C HIS A 81 -6.95 -7.05 2.76
N GLU A 82 -7.91 -6.68 1.94
CA GLU A 82 -7.64 -6.17 0.59
C GLU A 82 -6.89 -4.82 0.62
N GLU A 83 -7.20 -3.95 1.58
CA GLU A 83 -6.43 -2.73 1.81
C GLU A 83 -4.96 -3.06 2.14
N GLU A 84 -4.73 -4.06 2.99
CA GLU A 84 -3.38 -4.50 3.35
C GLU A 84 -2.62 -5.03 2.14
N ILE A 85 -3.27 -5.81 1.29
CA ILE A 85 -2.67 -6.30 0.04
C ILE A 85 -2.30 -5.12 -0.86
N CYS A 86 -3.20 -4.18 -1.06
CA CYS A 86 -2.95 -2.98 -1.87
C CYS A 86 -1.79 -2.16 -1.32
N CYS A 87 -1.71 -2.02 0.00
CA CYS A 87 -0.62 -1.33 0.68
C CYS A 87 0.73 -1.95 0.34
N LEU A 88 0.87 -3.26 0.47
CA LEU A 88 2.12 -3.95 0.17
C LEU A 88 2.50 -3.82 -1.30
N ILE A 89 1.54 -3.93 -2.20
CA ILE A 89 1.78 -3.76 -3.63
C ILE A 89 2.28 -2.33 -3.92
N LYS A 90 1.63 -1.34 -3.34
CA LYS A 90 1.99 0.08 -3.56
C LYS A 90 3.41 0.38 -3.10
N TRP A 91 3.86 -0.26 -2.03
CA TRP A 91 5.22 -0.14 -1.52
C TRP A 91 6.22 -1.10 -2.19
N ASN A 92 5.84 -1.69 -3.31
CA ASN A 92 6.70 -2.56 -4.15
C ASN A 92 7.14 -3.86 -3.47
N PHE A 93 6.31 -4.44 -2.62
CA PHE A 93 6.59 -5.78 -2.10
C PHE A 93 6.36 -6.80 -3.22
N PRO A 94 7.35 -7.66 -3.54
CA PRO A 94 7.16 -8.72 -4.50
C PRO A 94 6.21 -9.79 -3.95
N ARG A 95 5.65 -10.62 -4.82
CA ARG A 95 4.69 -11.66 -4.46
C ARG A 95 5.20 -12.56 -3.33
N LYS A 96 6.46 -12.94 -3.39
CA LYS A 96 7.13 -13.76 -2.36
C LYS A 96 7.00 -13.12 -0.98
N ASP A 97 7.27 -11.83 -0.87
CA ASP A 97 7.19 -11.11 0.39
C ASP A 97 5.75 -10.89 0.83
N GLN A 98 4.83 -10.67 -0.09
CA GLN A 98 3.41 -10.58 0.22
C GLN A 98 2.91 -11.88 0.88
N MET A 99 3.30 -13.02 0.34
CA MET A 99 2.96 -14.32 0.93
C MET A 99 3.54 -14.47 2.34
N ALA A 100 4.79 -14.06 2.52
CA ALA A 100 5.48 -14.15 3.80
C ALA A 100 4.81 -13.27 4.86
N VAL A 101 4.46 -12.04 4.52
CA VAL A 101 3.82 -11.09 5.44
C VAL A 101 2.50 -11.64 5.97
N PHE A 102 1.69 -12.24 5.10
CA PHE A 102 0.38 -12.78 5.49
C PHE A 102 0.44 -14.22 5.95
N ASN A 103 1.63 -14.84 5.92
CA ASN A 103 1.80 -16.27 6.22
C ASN A 103 0.84 -17.13 5.38
N ASN A 104 0.71 -16.79 4.11
CA ASN A 104 -0.23 -17.41 3.18
C ASN A 104 0.48 -18.33 2.20
N THR A 105 -0.28 -19.32 1.70
CA THR A 105 0.14 -20.13 0.55
C THR A 105 -0.03 -19.32 -0.73
N THR A 106 0.60 -19.80 -1.82
CA THR A 106 0.43 -19.23 -3.16
C THR A 106 -1.05 -19.21 -3.56
N ASP A 107 -1.77 -20.29 -3.30
CA ASP A 107 -3.19 -20.41 -3.64
C ASP A 107 -4.05 -19.42 -2.86
N ALA A 108 -3.79 -19.27 -1.55
CA ALA A 108 -4.54 -18.34 -0.71
C ALA A 108 -4.36 -16.89 -1.19
N LEU A 109 -3.14 -16.49 -1.50
CA LEU A 109 -2.87 -15.14 -2.01
C LEU A 109 -3.51 -14.93 -3.39
N THR A 110 -3.41 -15.92 -4.28
CA THR A 110 -4.04 -15.87 -5.60
C THR A 110 -5.55 -15.68 -5.50
N LYS A 111 -6.20 -16.43 -4.60
CA LYS A 111 -7.64 -16.29 -4.36
C LYS A 111 -8.01 -14.91 -3.84
N SER A 112 -7.24 -14.39 -2.88
CA SER A 112 -7.47 -13.05 -2.32
C SER A 112 -7.33 -11.98 -3.40
N LYS A 113 -6.31 -12.07 -4.23
CA LYS A 113 -6.09 -11.14 -5.33
C LYS A 113 -7.18 -11.25 -6.41
N SER A 114 -7.68 -12.45 -6.69
CA SER A 114 -8.79 -12.65 -7.63
C SER A 114 -10.06 -11.96 -7.15
N ARG A 115 -10.38 -12.07 -5.86
CA ARG A 115 -11.54 -11.39 -5.26
C ARG A 115 -11.37 -9.88 -5.35
N LEU A 116 -10.17 -9.38 -5.05
CA LEU A 116 -9.87 -7.96 -5.14
C LEU A 116 -10.03 -7.43 -6.56
N LYS A 117 -9.53 -8.16 -7.56
CA LYS A 117 -9.71 -7.79 -8.97
C LYS A 117 -11.19 -7.69 -9.34
N LYS A 118 -12.01 -8.61 -8.86
CA LYS A 118 -13.47 -8.59 -9.12
C LYS A 118 -14.12 -7.36 -8.48
N ARG A 119 -13.75 -7.01 -7.25
CA ARG A 119 -14.26 -5.80 -6.60
C ARG A 119 -13.89 -4.54 -7.35
N LEU A 120 -12.67 -4.51 -7.88
CA LEU A 120 -12.16 -3.38 -8.67
C LEU A 120 -12.69 -3.38 -10.11
N GLN A 121 -13.47 -4.39 -10.49
CA GLN A 121 -14.02 -4.56 -11.84
C GLN A 121 -12.93 -4.64 -12.91
N LEU A 122 -11.84 -5.33 -12.59
CA LEU A 122 -10.74 -5.54 -13.51
C LEU A 122 -10.92 -6.86 -14.26
N ASP A 123 -10.43 -6.89 -15.51
CA ASP A 123 -10.35 -8.11 -16.32
C ASP A 123 -9.42 -9.12 -15.64
N GLU A 124 -9.73 -10.41 -15.78
CA GLU A 124 -8.90 -11.50 -15.25
C GLU A 124 -7.46 -11.46 -15.76
N LYS A 125 -7.25 -10.93 -16.96
CA LYS A 125 -5.94 -10.82 -17.58
C LYS A 125 -5.15 -9.60 -17.08
N THR A 126 -5.78 -8.67 -16.37
CA THR A 126 -5.12 -7.49 -15.85
C THR A 126 -4.16 -7.88 -14.72
N ASP A 127 -2.93 -7.38 -14.78
CA ASP A 127 -1.96 -7.52 -13.70
C ASP A 127 -2.35 -6.57 -12.56
N LEU A 128 -2.83 -7.13 -11.46
CA LEU A 128 -3.28 -6.36 -10.30
C LEU A 128 -2.15 -5.52 -9.71
N ASP A 129 -0.97 -6.09 -9.57
CA ASP A 129 0.17 -5.39 -8.97
C ASP A 129 0.55 -4.18 -9.80
N GLN A 130 0.58 -4.32 -11.12
CA GLN A 130 0.85 -3.21 -12.02
C GLN A 130 -0.25 -2.14 -11.91
N PHE A 131 -1.51 -2.55 -11.89
CA PHE A 131 -2.65 -1.63 -11.75
C PHE A 131 -2.54 -0.79 -10.48
N ILE A 132 -2.24 -1.44 -9.35
CA ILE A 132 -2.11 -0.74 -8.06
C ILE A 132 -0.90 0.18 -8.05
N ARG A 133 0.24 -0.27 -8.58
CA ARG A 133 1.47 0.56 -8.62
C ARG A 133 1.29 1.82 -9.47
N LEU A 134 0.50 1.73 -10.52
CA LEU A 134 0.26 2.86 -11.43
C LEU A 134 -0.94 3.71 -11.01
N TYR A 135 -1.71 3.26 -10.02
CA TYR A 135 -2.86 3.99 -9.53
C TYR A 135 -2.44 5.36 -8.97
#